data_a7e148872e6c159383a99cdf5f58b45d
#
_entry.id   a7e148872e6c159383a99cdf5f58b45d
#
_cell.length_a   1.000
_cell.length_b   1.000
_cell.length_c   1.000
_cell.angle_alpha   90.00
_cell.angle_beta   90.00
_cell.angle_gamma   90.00
#
_symmetry.space_group_name_H-M   'P 1'
#
loop_
_entity.id
_entity.type
_entity.pdbx_description
1 polymer ?
#
loop_
_entity_poly.entity_id
_entity_poly.type
_entity_poly.pdbx_seq_one_letter_code
_entity_poly.pdbx_strand_id
1 'polypeptide(L)'
;MKSYRFIFLILFVGLSIMLYAQPAERMVQVIVSPERADWLYKEGEKVNFKVMVLRCNVPVQNVEIRYEVSEDMMKAHKTGTQLLKAGTADINAGTMKKPGFLRCRVFAKYQNREYEGLATVGFSPEKLQPVTEMPDDFLDFWKTNKEAAAKWDLEPTMTLVPERCTDKVNVYHISFQNNDYASRMYGMLCIPKAPGKYPAILKVPGAGIRSYRGETERAAKGAIILEIGIHGIPVNMPGSVYNDLSMGALKSYHSFNLDNRDKYYYKRVYMGCVKAIDFIYTLPEFNGNLATFGGSQGGALSIIVAGLD
;
A
#
# COMPACT_ATOMS: atom_id res chain seq x y z
N MET A 1 25.43 -47.73 17.65
CA MET A 1 25.35 -47.31 16.23
C MET A 1 24.03 -46.69 15.80
N LYS A 2 22.91 -46.82 16.52
CA LYS A 2 21.62 -46.22 16.14
C LYS A 2 21.50 -44.70 16.48
N SER A 3 22.24 -44.21 17.48
CA SER A 3 22.16 -42.82 17.93
C SER A 3 22.80 -41.81 16.96
N TYR A 4 23.88 -42.17 16.28
CA TYR A 4 24.58 -41.26 15.37
C TYR A 4 23.82 -41.02 14.05
N ARG A 5 22.97 -41.97 13.61
CA ARG A 5 22.14 -41.80 12.42
C ARG A 5 21.03 -40.77 12.63
N PHE A 6 20.52 -40.65 13.84
CA PHE A 6 19.48 -39.67 14.18
C PHE A 6 20.05 -38.25 14.28
N ILE A 7 21.26 -38.11 14.83
CA ILE A 7 21.95 -36.79 14.90
C ILE A 7 22.32 -36.29 13.51
N PHE A 8 22.77 -37.17 12.59
CA PHE A 8 23.05 -36.81 11.20
C PHE A 8 21.78 -36.37 10.43
N LEU A 9 20.63 -37.01 10.69
CA LEU A 9 19.37 -36.65 10.05
C LEU A 9 18.87 -35.27 10.54
N ILE A 10 19.00 -34.97 11.82
CA ILE A 10 18.66 -33.68 12.41
C ILE A 10 19.58 -32.57 11.90
N LEU A 11 20.87 -32.83 11.74
CA LEU A 11 21.83 -31.89 11.16
C LEU A 11 21.52 -31.61 9.66
N PHE A 12 21.11 -32.62 8.91
CA PHE A 12 20.75 -32.46 7.50
C PHE A 12 19.44 -31.69 7.30
N VAL A 13 18.44 -31.91 8.14
CA VAL A 13 17.17 -31.15 8.15
C VAL A 13 17.41 -29.72 8.65
N GLY A 14 18.29 -29.53 9.65
CA GLY A 14 18.66 -28.19 10.12
C GLY A 14 19.44 -27.38 9.08
N LEU A 15 20.31 -27.98 8.26
CA LEU A 15 20.99 -27.32 7.16
C LEU A 15 20.04 -26.97 6.00
N SER A 16 18.99 -27.76 5.78
CA SER A 16 18.00 -27.49 4.72
C SER A 16 17.11 -26.27 5.02
N ILE A 17 16.94 -25.91 6.29
CA ILE A 17 16.15 -24.75 6.71
C ILE A 17 16.94 -23.43 6.57
N MET A 18 18.27 -23.50 6.47
CA MET A 18 19.15 -22.34 6.27
C MET A 18 19.39 -21.96 4.80
N LEU A 19 18.81 -22.70 3.86
CA LEU A 19 18.74 -22.28 2.47
C LEU A 19 17.68 -21.17 2.35
N TYR A 20 18.01 -19.97 2.77
CA TYR A 20 17.34 -18.77 2.29
C TYR A 20 17.46 -18.81 0.77
N ALA A 21 16.36 -19.03 0.07
CA ALA A 21 16.31 -18.83 -1.35
C ALA A 21 16.83 -17.40 -1.58
N GLN A 22 17.98 -17.27 -2.24
CA GLN A 22 18.43 -15.97 -2.71
C GLN A 22 17.26 -15.38 -3.52
N PRO A 23 16.99 -14.07 -3.44
CA PRO A 23 15.98 -13.47 -4.27
C PRO A 23 16.25 -13.91 -5.69
N ALA A 24 15.23 -14.51 -6.33
CA ALA A 24 15.37 -15.06 -7.67
C ALA A 24 15.70 -13.89 -8.61
N GLU A 25 17.00 -13.68 -8.86
CA GLU A 25 17.43 -12.78 -9.91
C GLU A 25 16.81 -13.29 -11.21
N ARG A 26 16.04 -12.44 -11.87
CA ARG A 26 15.50 -12.81 -13.17
C ARG A 26 16.67 -12.97 -14.14
N MET A 27 17.04 -14.20 -14.43
CA MET A 27 18.13 -14.48 -15.36
C MET A 27 17.90 -13.90 -16.76
N VAL A 28 16.62 -13.74 -17.15
CA VAL A 28 16.24 -13.09 -18.42
C VAL A 28 15.44 -11.85 -18.11
N GLN A 29 15.86 -10.74 -18.67
CA GLN A 29 15.23 -9.41 -18.53
C GLN A 29 14.94 -8.84 -19.91
N VAL A 30 13.75 -8.25 -20.05
CA VAL A 30 13.38 -7.42 -21.20
C VAL A 30 13.41 -5.97 -20.75
N ILE A 31 14.39 -5.22 -21.21
CA ILE A 31 14.55 -3.81 -20.87
C ILE A 31 13.92 -3.00 -22.00
N VAL A 32 13.05 -2.08 -21.64
CA VAL A 32 12.44 -1.10 -22.53
C VAL A 32 12.73 0.27 -21.97
N SER A 33 13.35 1.16 -22.72
CA SER A 33 13.70 2.50 -22.26
C SER A 33 13.48 3.54 -23.36
N PRO A 34 12.98 4.74 -23.03
CA PRO A 34 12.92 5.83 -24.00
C PRO A 34 14.31 6.40 -24.27
N GLU A 35 14.43 7.23 -25.31
CA GLU A 35 15.68 7.93 -25.66
C GLU A 35 16.02 9.06 -24.65
N ARG A 36 15.02 9.59 -23.96
CA ARG A 36 15.17 10.69 -23.00
C ARG A 36 15.26 10.18 -21.57
N ALA A 37 16.22 10.68 -20.83
CA ALA A 37 16.46 10.28 -19.43
C ALA A 37 15.36 10.77 -18.46
N ASP A 38 14.67 11.86 -18.80
CA ASP A 38 13.55 12.41 -18.01
C ASP A 38 12.21 11.72 -18.28
N TRP A 39 12.12 10.92 -19.35
CA TRP A 39 10.92 10.22 -19.81
C TRP A 39 9.75 11.15 -20.16
N LEU A 40 10.04 12.43 -20.48
CA LEU A 40 9.05 13.46 -20.77
C LEU A 40 9.15 13.95 -22.21
N TYR A 41 8.00 14.15 -22.81
CA TYR A 41 7.83 14.62 -24.20
C TYR A 41 6.73 15.68 -24.24
N LYS A 42 6.78 16.57 -25.22
CA LYS A 42 5.68 17.50 -25.54
C LYS A 42 4.71 16.83 -26.51
N GLU A 43 3.46 17.31 -26.52
CA GLU A 43 2.48 16.84 -27.52
C GLU A 43 3.03 17.03 -28.94
N GLY A 44 2.88 16.02 -29.78
CA GLY A 44 3.38 16.00 -31.14
C GLY A 44 4.81 15.51 -31.31
N GLU A 45 5.63 15.44 -30.27
CA GLU A 45 6.97 14.85 -30.34
C GLU A 45 6.89 13.34 -30.57
N LYS A 46 7.85 12.80 -31.33
CA LYS A 46 7.94 11.35 -31.58
C LYS A 46 8.73 10.66 -30.46
N VAL A 47 8.30 9.47 -30.08
CA VAL A 47 8.98 8.61 -29.11
C VAL A 47 9.49 7.36 -29.78
N ASN A 48 10.76 7.06 -29.55
CA ASN A 48 11.34 5.76 -29.83
C ASN A 48 11.72 5.08 -28.50
N PHE A 49 11.40 3.81 -28.39
CA PHE A 49 11.83 2.97 -27.27
C PHE A 49 12.95 2.05 -27.74
N LYS A 50 14.06 2.07 -27.03
CA LYS A 50 15.10 1.07 -27.18
C LYS A 50 14.74 -0.17 -26.37
N VAL A 51 14.79 -1.32 -27.02
CA VAL A 51 14.53 -2.62 -26.41
C VAL A 51 15.80 -3.44 -26.35
N MET A 52 16.03 -4.10 -25.25
CA MET A 52 17.14 -5.03 -25.05
C MET A 52 16.65 -6.25 -24.28
N VAL A 53 17.04 -7.44 -24.75
CA VAL A 53 16.81 -8.69 -24.01
C VAL A 53 18.14 -9.16 -23.45
N LEU A 54 18.22 -9.28 -22.13
CA LEU A 54 19.43 -9.69 -21.42
C LEU A 54 19.22 -11.07 -20.80
N ARG A 55 20.29 -11.88 -20.82
CA ARG A 55 20.42 -13.06 -19.98
C ARG A 55 21.68 -12.91 -19.11
N CYS A 56 21.51 -12.94 -17.78
CA CYS A 56 22.62 -12.70 -16.85
C CYS A 56 23.40 -11.41 -17.19
N ASN A 57 22.67 -10.32 -17.49
CA ASN A 57 23.20 -9.02 -17.91
C ASN A 57 23.96 -8.99 -19.25
N VAL A 58 23.90 -10.06 -20.06
CA VAL A 58 24.50 -10.12 -21.40
C VAL A 58 23.39 -10.06 -22.46
N PRO A 59 23.50 -9.20 -23.50
CA PRO A 59 22.51 -9.13 -24.59
C PRO A 59 22.37 -10.46 -25.32
N VAL A 60 21.11 -10.90 -25.51
CA VAL A 60 20.78 -12.11 -26.23
C VAL A 60 20.47 -11.75 -27.69
N GLN A 61 21.16 -12.38 -28.64
CA GLN A 61 20.98 -12.17 -30.06
C GLN A 61 19.90 -13.09 -30.65
N ASN A 62 19.35 -12.69 -31.81
CA ASN A 62 18.38 -13.48 -32.56
C ASN A 62 17.12 -13.85 -31.76
N VAL A 63 16.65 -12.94 -30.91
CA VAL A 63 15.40 -13.09 -30.15
C VAL A 63 14.29 -12.36 -30.89
N GLU A 64 13.19 -13.07 -31.13
CA GLU A 64 11.96 -12.45 -31.64
C GLU A 64 11.20 -11.78 -30.49
N ILE A 65 10.82 -10.53 -30.71
CA ILE A 65 9.94 -9.77 -29.80
C ILE A 65 8.63 -9.44 -30.50
N ARG A 66 7.57 -9.43 -29.71
CA ARG A 66 6.27 -8.81 -30.03
C ARG A 66 6.11 -7.57 -29.19
N TYR A 67 5.58 -6.51 -29.75
CA TYR A 67 5.35 -5.28 -28.99
C TYR A 67 3.95 -4.73 -29.18
N GLU A 68 3.49 -4.00 -28.18
CA GLU A 68 2.21 -3.30 -28.11
C GLU A 68 2.44 -1.86 -27.65
N VAL A 69 1.89 -0.89 -28.37
CA VAL A 69 1.90 0.52 -27.98
C VAL A 69 0.47 0.96 -27.71
N SER A 70 0.24 1.60 -26.59
CA SER A 70 -1.07 2.09 -26.17
C SER A 70 -0.95 3.37 -25.35
N GLU A 71 -2.01 4.17 -25.27
CA GLU A 71 -2.19 5.03 -24.10
C GLU A 71 -2.18 4.15 -22.85
N ASP A 72 -1.74 4.67 -21.70
CA ASP A 72 -1.61 3.86 -20.48
C ASP A 72 -2.97 3.25 -20.08
N MET A 73 -2.94 1.96 -19.72
CA MET A 73 -4.12 1.13 -19.37
C MET A 73 -5.19 1.03 -20.50
N MET A 74 -4.92 1.54 -21.70
CA MET A 74 -5.85 1.44 -22.82
C MET A 74 -5.48 0.31 -23.78
N LYS A 75 -6.41 -0.03 -24.70
CA LYS A 75 -6.16 -1.02 -25.75
C LYS A 75 -5.04 -0.55 -26.69
N ALA A 76 -4.16 -1.48 -27.08
CA ALA A 76 -3.08 -1.19 -28.01
C ALA A 76 -3.63 -0.68 -29.36
N HIS A 77 -3.10 0.45 -29.82
CA HIS A 77 -3.38 1.02 -31.11
C HIS A 77 -2.31 0.68 -32.16
N LYS A 78 -1.14 0.22 -31.71
CA LYS A 78 -0.06 -0.25 -32.57
C LYS A 78 0.53 -1.52 -32.00
N THR A 79 0.74 -2.52 -32.84
CA THR A 79 1.41 -3.79 -32.51
C THR A 79 2.39 -4.14 -33.61
N GLY A 80 3.38 -4.96 -33.28
CA GLY A 80 4.32 -5.49 -34.29
C GLY A 80 5.21 -6.58 -33.72
N THR A 81 5.99 -7.18 -34.60
CA THR A 81 7.04 -8.14 -34.28
C THR A 81 8.36 -7.68 -34.86
N GLN A 82 9.46 -7.99 -34.21
CA GLN A 82 10.79 -7.63 -34.66
C GLN A 82 11.82 -8.66 -34.16
N LEU A 83 12.82 -8.96 -34.99
CA LEU A 83 13.95 -9.82 -34.60
C LEU A 83 15.11 -8.95 -34.09
N LEU A 84 15.54 -9.17 -32.85
CA LEU A 84 16.70 -8.54 -32.26
C LEU A 84 17.99 -9.25 -32.72
N LYS A 85 18.49 -8.91 -33.92
CA LYS A 85 19.69 -9.54 -34.47
C LYS A 85 20.93 -9.31 -33.62
N ALA A 86 21.13 -8.09 -33.13
CA ALA A 86 22.25 -7.67 -32.31
C ALA A 86 21.91 -7.55 -30.81
N GLY A 87 20.79 -8.15 -30.37
CA GLY A 87 20.33 -8.08 -28.99
C GLY A 87 19.61 -6.78 -28.62
N THR A 88 19.47 -5.83 -29.57
CA THR A 88 18.76 -4.57 -29.39
C THR A 88 17.85 -4.25 -30.59
N ALA A 89 16.81 -3.48 -30.36
CA ALA A 89 15.94 -2.93 -31.39
C ALA A 89 15.37 -1.59 -30.94
N ASP A 90 15.00 -0.76 -31.92
CA ASP A 90 14.28 0.48 -31.69
C ASP A 90 12.83 0.33 -32.15
N ILE A 91 11.89 0.70 -31.30
CA ILE A 91 10.46 0.70 -31.58
C ILE A 91 9.99 2.14 -31.66
N ASN A 92 9.63 2.59 -32.86
CA ASN A 92 8.95 3.87 -33.01
C ASN A 92 7.52 3.73 -32.46
N ALA A 93 7.24 4.37 -31.34
CA ALA A 93 5.94 4.33 -30.68
C ALA A 93 4.97 5.42 -31.16
N GLY A 94 5.43 6.31 -32.04
CA GLY A 94 4.61 7.41 -32.51
C GLY A 94 4.60 8.60 -31.58
N THR A 95 3.43 9.22 -31.41
CA THR A 95 3.26 10.45 -30.63
C THR A 95 1.88 10.49 -29.98
N MET A 96 1.70 11.40 -29.02
CA MET A 96 0.39 11.80 -28.50
C MET A 96 0.09 13.25 -28.87
N LYS A 97 -1.17 13.54 -29.20
CA LYS A 97 -1.66 14.90 -29.52
C LYS A 97 -2.31 15.61 -28.33
N LYS A 98 -2.42 14.93 -27.21
CA LYS A 98 -3.00 15.41 -25.94
C LYS A 98 -2.10 15.01 -24.78
N PRO A 99 -2.16 15.72 -23.65
CA PRO A 99 -1.46 15.32 -22.42
C PRO A 99 -1.85 13.91 -22.00
N GLY A 100 -0.90 13.14 -21.48
CA GLY A 100 -1.16 11.78 -21.06
C GLY A 100 0.10 10.93 -20.98
N PHE A 101 -0.09 9.60 -21.04
CA PHE A 101 0.99 8.64 -20.95
C PHE A 101 0.92 7.62 -22.08
N LEU A 102 2.05 7.40 -22.77
CA LEU A 102 2.21 6.42 -23.81
C LEU A 102 3.05 5.25 -23.31
N ARG A 103 2.49 4.06 -23.38
CA ARG A 103 3.09 2.82 -22.88
C ARG A 103 3.53 1.92 -24.03
N CYS A 104 4.75 1.39 -23.94
CA CYS A 104 5.25 0.32 -24.80
C CYS A 104 5.46 -0.94 -23.97
N ARG A 105 4.76 -2.03 -24.32
CA ARG A 105 4.94 -3.36 -23.76
C ARG A 105 5.66 -4.23 -24.76
N VAL A 106 6.64 -4.99 -24.33
CA VAL A 106 7.44 -5.87 -25.19
C VAL A 106 7.47 -7.26 -24.59
N PHE A 107 7.21 -8.25 -25.41
CA PHE A 107 7.20 -9.67 -25.07
C PHE A 107 8.29 -10.37 -25.88
N ALA A 108 9.21 -11.02 -25.21
CA ALA A 108 10.30 -11.76 -25.83
C ALA A 108 10.14 -13.26 -25.58
N LYS A 109 10.18 -14.07 -26.63
CA LYS A 109 10.23 -15.54 -26.49
C LYS A 109 11.67 -16.00 -26.43
N TYR A 110 12.06 -16.62 -25.32
CA TYR A 110 13.40 -17.19 -25.13
C TYR A 110 13.31 -18.50 -24.38
N GLN A 111 13.92 -19.57 -24.93
CA GLN A 111 13.91 -20.93 -24.34
C GLN A 111 12.51 -21.41 -23.94
N ASN A 112 11.53 -21.32 -24.85
CA ASN A 112 10.13 -21.72 -24.69
C ASN A 112 9.37 -20.97 -23.56
N ARG A 113 9.87 -19.83 -23.10
CA ARG A 113 9.20 -18.96 -22.13
C ARG A 113 9.02 -17.57 -22.73
N GLU A 114 7.94 -16.91 -22.31
CA GLU A 114 7.70 -15.50 -22.64
C GLU A 114 8.12 -14.63 -21.46
N TYR A 115 8.83 -13.55 -21.75
CA TYR A 115 9.28 -12.55 -20.80
C TYR A 115 8.75 -11.20 -21.23
N GLU A 116 8.32 -10.39 -20.28
CA GLU A 116 7.74 -9.08 -20.53
C GLU A 116 8.64 -7.96 -19.98
N GLY A 117 8.73 -6.88 -20.76
CA GLY A 117 9.26 -5.60 -20.33
C GLY A 117 8.30 -4.48 -20.74
N LEU A 118 8.28 -3.38 -20.01
CA LEU A 118 7.45 -2.24 -20.33
C LEU A 118 8.13 -0.92 -19.95
N ALA A 119 7.78 0.13 -20.68
CA ALA A 119 8.10 1.51 -20.33
C ALA A 119 6.90 2.41 -20.66
N THR A 120 6.70 3.44 -19.85
CA THR A 120 5.63 4.44 -20.04
C THR A 120 6.25 5.82 -19.97
N VAL A 121 6.03 6.65 -20.99
CA VAL A 121 6.52 8.03 -21.05
C VAL A 121 5.37 9.02 -20.88
N GLY A 122 5.67 10.18 -20.29
CA GLY A 122 4.71 11.26 -20.10
C GLY A 122 4.75 12.26 -21.26
N PHE A 123 3.57 12.63 -21.79
CA PHE A 123 3.38 13.72 -22.72
C PHE A 123 2.74 14.90 -22.00
N SER A 124 3.49 15.95 -21.77
CA SER A 124 3.06 17.17 -21.05
C SER A 124 2.19 16.84 -19.83
N PRO A 125 2.63 15.94 -18.93
CA PRO A 125 1.80 15.48 -17.80
C PRO A 125 1.38 16.62 -16.87
N GLU A 126 2.13 17.73 -16.87
CA GLU A 126 1.82 18.95 -16.12
C GLU A 126 0.54 19.66 -16.61
N LYS A 127 0.05 19.31 -17.82
CA LYS A 127 -1.19 19.85 -18.37
C LYS A 127 -2.41 18.97 -18.15
N LEU A 128 -2.22 17.82 -17.49
CA LEU A 128 -3.34 16.95 -17.18
C LEU A 128 -4.32 17.67 -16.24
N GLN A 129 -5.59 17.58 -16.57
CA GLN A 129 -6.66 18.12 -15.75
C GLN A 129 -7.40 16.98 -15.04
N PRO A 130 -7.90 17.19 -13.82
CA PRO A 130 -8.80 16.24 -13.18
C PRO A 130 -10.01 15.95 -14.08
N VAL A 131 -10.43 14.68 -14.13
CA VAL A 131 -11.64 14.28 -14.86
C VAL A 131 -12.93 14.46 -14.03
N THR A 132 -12.76 14.72 -12.73
CA THR A 132 -13.86 14.99 -11.79
C THR A 132 -13.59 16.31 -11.09
N GLU A 133 -14.64 17.06 -10.84
CA GLU A 133 -14.59 18.27 -10.03
C GLU A 133 -14.87 17.94 -8.57
N MET A 134 -14.37 18.79 -7.67
CA MET A 134 -14.73 18.70 -6.26
C MET A 134 -16.19 19.12 -6.12
N PRO A 135 -17.05 18.33 -5.44
CA PRO A 135 -18.44 18.74 -5.19
C PRO A 135 -18.51 20.09 -4.46
N ASP A 136 -19.49 20.94 -4.84
CA ASP A 136 -19.64 22.27 -4.25
C ASP A 136 -19.82 22.24 -2.73
N ASP A 137 -20.48 21.21 -2.23
CA ASP A 137 -20.74 21.00 -0.81
C ASP A 137 -19.67 20.17 -0.08
N PHE A 138 -18.49 19.93 -0.69
CA PHE A 138 -17.48 19.04 -0.13
C PHE A 138 -17.04 19.44 1.29
N LEU A 139 -16.72 20.71 1.49
CA LEU A 139 -16.27 21.22 2.80
C LEU A 139 -17.39 21.17 3.83
N ASP A 140 -18.61 21.57 3.44
CA ASP A 140 -19.79 21.56 4.34
C ASP A 140 -20.18 20.13 4.72
N PHE A 141 -20.09 19.19 3.78
CA PHE A 141 -20.31 17.78 4.06
C PHE A 141 -19.38 17.26 5.17
N TRP A 142 -18.09 17.50 5.06
CA TRP A 142 -17.13 17.02 6.05
C TRP A 142 -17.22 17.77 7.37
N LYS A 143 -17.45 19.07 7.34
CA LYS A 143 -17.70 19.89 8.53
C LYS A 143 -18.89 19.34 9.32
N THR A 144 -20.04 19.16 8.66
CA THR A 144 -21.25 18.61 9.27
C THR A 144 -21.03 17.21 9.88
N ASN A 145 -20.30 16.35 9.18
CA ASN A 145 -20.00 15.00 9.70
C ASN A 145 -19.03 15.04 10.89
N LYS A 146 -18.05 15.94 10.91
CA LYS A 146 -17.16 16.14 12.07
C LYS A 146 -17.95 16.66 13.28
N GLU A 147 -18.80 17.64 13.09
CA GLU A 147 -19.68 18.19 14.14
C GLU A 147 -20.65 17.13 14.70
N ALA A 148 -21.19 16.26 13.83
CA ALA A 148 -22.02 15.15 14.26
C ALA A 148 -21.23 14.11 15.06
N ALA A 149 -20.02 13.77 14.64
CA ALA A 149 -19.15 12.83 15.34
C ALA A 149 -18.67 13.39 16.69
N ALA A 150 -18.45 14.71 16.80
CA ALA A 150 -18.03 15.36 18.03
C ALA A 150 -19.10 15.31 19.16
N LYS A 151 -20.37 15.07 18.83
CA LYS A 151 -21.44 14.89 19.84
C LYS A 151 -21.33 13.59 20.62
N TRP A 152 -20.56 12.65 20.16
CA TRP A 152 -20.30 11.38 20.82
C TRP A 152 -19.02 11.46 21.63
N ASP A 153 -19.11 11.31 22.94
CA ASP A 153 -17.95 11.21 23.81
C ASP A 153 -17.09 10.01 23.43
N LEU A 154 -15.78 10.10 23.63
CA LEU A 154 -14.86 9.04 23.23
C LEU A 154 -15.07 7.72 24.01
N GLU A 155 -15.49 7.81 25.25
CA GLU A 155 -15.67 6.66 26.15
C GLU A 155 -14.54 5.61 25.96
N PRO A 156 -13.27 5.99 26.16
CA PRO A 156 -12.15 5.12 25.82
C PRO A 156 -12.04 3.96 26.81
N THR A 157 -11.69 2.80 26.28
CA THR A 157 -11.21 1.68 27.09
C THR A 157 -9.76 1.40 26.75
N MET A 158 -8.93 1.12 27.76
CA MET A 158 -7.53 0.77 27.60
C MET A 158 -7.22 -0.45 28.46
N THR A 159 -6.91 -1.57 27.85
CA THR A 159 -6.55 -2.81 28.51
C THR A 159 -5.10 -3.15 28.21
N LEU A 160 -4.26 -3.21 29.25
CA LEU A 160 -2.86 -3.63 29.08
C LEU A 160 -2.81 -5.06 28.53
N VAL A 161 -1.88 -5.30 27.61
CA VAL A 161 -1.60 -6.61 27.01
C VAL A 161 -0.20 -7.04 27.42
N PRO A 162 -0.03 -7.63 28.64
CA PRO A 162 1.28 -7.86 29.23
C PRO A 162 2.21 -8.70 28.35
N GLU A 163 1.66 -9.70 27.66
CA GLU A 163 2.41 -10.60 26.77
C GLU A 163 2.96 -9.92 25.50
N ARG A 164 2.54 -8.68 25.23
CA ARG A 164 3.05 -7.86 24.14
C ARG A 164 3.92 -6.69 24.59
N CYS A 165 3.95 -6.43 25.89
CA CYS A 165 4.83 -5.42 26.45
C CYS A 165 6.30 -5.82 26.32
N THR A 166 7.17 -4.82 26.19
CA THR A 166 8.63 -5.00 26.22
C THR A 166 9.22 -4.29 27.43
N ASP A 167 10.52 -4.40 27.65
CA ASP A 167 11.19 -3.64 28.71
C ASP A 167 11.03 -2.12 28.56
N LYS A 168 10.85 -1.64 27.31
CA LYS A 168 10.78 -0.21 26.97
C LYS A 168 9.39 0.31 26.63
N VAL A 169 8.40 -0.57 26.37
CA VAL A 169 7.10 -0.18 25.79
C VAL A 169 5.97 -0.91 26.48
N ASN A 170 4.93 -0.18 26.88
CA ASN A 170 3.63 -0.72 27.25
C ASN A 170 2.76 -0.84 26.00
N VAL A 171 2.01 -1.95 25.91
CA VAL A 171 1.08 -2.22 24.81
C VAL A 171 -0.32 -2.37 25.37
N TYR A 172 -1.26 -1.59 24.82
CA TYR A 172 -2.67 -1.64 25.23
C TYR A 172 -3.53 -2.02 24.04
N HIS A 173 -4.52 -2.87 24.26
CA HIS A 173 -5.68 -2.97 23.38
C HIS A 173 -6.66 -1.88 23.79
N ILE A 174 -7.02 -1.03 22.82
CA ILE A 174 -7.90 0.12 23.08
C ILE A 174 -9.18 0.04 22.27
N SER A 175 -10.23 0.67 22.78
CA SER A 175 -11.38 1.03 21.96
C SER A 175 -11.92 2.39 22.35
N PHE A 176 -12.56 3.06 21.41
CA PHE A 176 -13.26 4.33 21.68
C PHE A 176 -14.48 4.44 20.75
N GLN A 177 -15.43 5.30 21.18
CA GLN A 177 -16.64 5.60 20.43
C GLN A 177 -16.29 6.36 19.13
N ASN A 178 -16.92 5.96 18.03
CA ASN A 178 -16.77 6.60 16.75
C ASN A 178 -17.89 7.66 16.54
N ASN A 179 -18.49 7.69 15.38
CA ASN A 179 -19.36 8.73 14.86
C ASN A 179 -20.87 8.47 15.03
N ASP A 180 -21.27 7.38 15.66
CA ASP A 180 -22.68 6.99 15.82
C ASP A 180 -22.84 6.01 16.98
N TYR A 181 -24.08 5.79 17.44
CA TYR A 181 -24.40 4.86 18.52
C TYR A 181 -23.81 3.46 18.26
N ALA A 182 -23.20 2.87 19.28
CA ALA A 182 -22.54 1.56 19.22
C ALA A 182 -21.48 1.40 18.12
N SER A 183 -21.10 2.47 17.43
CA SER A 183 -20.00 2.45 16.45
C SER A 183 -18.69 2.66 17.19
N ARG A 184 -17.86 1.63 17.29
CA ARG A 184 -16.56 1.71 17.98
C ARG A 184 -15.41 1.53 17.03
N MET A 185 -14.28 2.14 17.38
CA MET A 185 -12.96 1.88 16.82
C MET A 185 -12.13 1.07 17.81
N TYR A 186 -11.26 0.22 17.30
CA TYR A 186 -10.35 -0.59 18.09
C TYR A 186 -8.93 -0.43 17.57
N GLY A 187 -7.94 -0.56 18.45
CA GLY A 187 -6.54 -0.45 18.09
C GLY A 187 -5.58 -1.05 19.09
N MET A 188 -4.32 -1.07 18.70
CA MET A 188 -3.19 -1.35 19.57
C MET A 188 -2.42 -0.06 19.81
N LEU A 189 -2.32 0.34 21.06
CA LEU A 189 -1.59 1.53 21.49
C LEU A 189 -0.27 1.11 22.13
N CYS A 190 0.83 1.65 21.64
CA CYS A 190 2.17 1.44 22.18
C CYS A 190 2.69 2.75 22.77
N ILE A 191 3.01 2.77 24.07
CA ILE A 191 3.52 3.94 24.79
C ILE A 191 4.89 3.60 25.38
N PRO A 192 5.93 4.44 25.20
CA PRO A 192 7.21 4.28 25.90
C PRO A 192 7.03 4.25 27.41
N LYS A 193 7.74 3.36 28.14
CA LYS A 193 7.68 3.26 29.59
C LYS A 193 8.44 4.36 30.32
N ALA A 194 9.47 4.92 29.67
CA ALA A 194 10.23 6.00 30.27
C ALA A 194 9.32 7.23 30.50
N PRO A 195 9.44 7.92 31.63
CA PRO A 195 8.68 9.15 31.85
C PRO A 195 9.05 10.21 30.80
N GLY A 196 8.03 10.87 30.23
CA GLY A 196 8.28 11.91 29.22
C GLY A 196 7.06 12.27 28.40
N LYS A 197 7.25 13.21 27.49
CA LYS A 197 6.27 13.60 26.48
C LYS A 197 6.79 13.21 25.09
N TYR A 198 5.96 12.55 24.32
CA TYR A 198 6.34 11.94 23.06
C TYR A 198 5.49 12.42 21.90
N PRO A 199 6.07 12.52 20.69
CA PRO A 199 5.27 12.64 19.49
C PRO A 199 4.44 11.37 19.28
N ALA A 200 3.32 11.49 18.57
CA ALA A 200 2.47 10.36 18.25
C ALA A 200 2.41 10.08 16.76
N ILE A 201 2.22 8.81 16.42
CA ILE A 201 1.94 8.37 15.05
C ILE A 201 0.63 7.58 15.07
N LEU A 202 -0.36 8.08 14.33
CA LEU A 202 -1.56 7.33 13.99
C LEU A 202 -1.24 6.44 12.79
N LYS A 203 -1.13 5.13 13.02
CA LYS A 203 -0.94 4.15 11.96
C LYS A 203 -2.29 3.64 11.48
N VAL A 204 -2.61 3.97 10.22
CA VAL A 204 -3.85 3.56 9.55
C VAL A 204 -3.59 2.38 8.61
N PRO A 205 -4.54 1.41 8.50
CA PRO A 205 -4.26 0.13 7.88
C PRO A 205 -4.36 0.14 6.36
N GLY A 206 -3.51 -0.65 5.71
CA GLY A 206 -3.75 -1.12 4.35
C GLY A 206 -4.99 -2.02 4.27
N ALA A 207 -5.48 -2.29 3.06
CA ALA A 207 -6.67 -3.11 2.84
C ALA A 207 -6.53 -4.51 3.45
N GLY A 208 -7.65 -5.05 3.94
CA GLY A 208 -7.76 -6.39 4.51
C GLY A 208 -8.24 -6.39 5.97
N ILE A 209 -8.68 -7.55 6.40
CA ILE A 209 -9.28 -7.79 7.72
C ILE A 209 -8.32 -8.69 8.48
N ARG A 210 -7.74 -8.19 9.57
CA ARG A 210 -6.67 -8.88 10.30
C ARG A 210 -6.51 -8.40 11.73
N SER A 211 -5.78 -9.16 12.54
CA SER A 211 -5.29 -8.71 13.83
C SER A 211 -4.11 -7.76 13.71
N TYR A 212 -3.90 -6.96 14.75
CA TYR A 212 -2.72 -6.10 14.88
C TYR A 212 -2.00 -6.43 16.19
N ARG A 213 -0.69 -6.27 16.17
CA ARG A 213 0.15 -6.57 17.35
C ARG A 213 0.62 -5.34 18.10
N GLY A 214 0.58 -4.19 17.44
CA GLY A 214 1.23 -2.96 17.88
C GLY A 214 2.69 -2.84 17.42
N GLU A 215 3.20 -1.62 17.35
CA GLU A 215 4.50 -1.25 16.78
C GLU A 215 5.51 -0.94 17.89
N THR A 216 5.90 -1.95 18.68
CA THR A 216 6.80 -1.78 19.83
C THR A 216 8.20 -1.29 19.44
N GLU A 217 8.72 -1.70 18.27
CA GLU A 217 10.05 -1.27 17.80
C GLU A 217 10.09 0.23 17.49
N ARG A 218 9.02 0.77 16.90
CA ARG A 218 8.90 2.21 16.64
C ARG A 218 8.69 2.98 17.94
N ALA A 219 7.82 2.48 18.79
CA ALA A 219 7.55 3.11 20.10
C ALA A 219 8.80 3.15 20.99
N ALA A 220 9.63 2.12 20.97
CA ALA A 220 10.90 2.08 21.69
C ALA A 220 11.91 3.15 21.27
N LYS A 221 11.70 3.80 20.10
CA LYS A 221 12.50 4.92 19.61
C LYS A 221 12.00 6.28 20.11
N GLY A 222 11.00 6.31 20.99
CA GLY A 222 10.51 7.53 21.63
C GLY A 222 9.29 8.16 20.92
N ALA A 223 8.32 7.35 20.49
CA ALA A 223 7.05 7.81 19.95
C ALA A 223 5.89 6.99 20.52
N ILE A 224 4.73 7.62 20.67
CA ILE A 224 3.46 6.92 20.87
C ILE A 224 3.00 6.41 19.52
N ILE A 225 2.63 5.11 19.42
CA ILE A 225 2.10 4.55 18.18
C ILE A 225 0.69 4.00 18.43
N LEU A 226 -0.29 4.55 17.75
CA LEU A 226 -1.65 4.03 17.71
C LEU A 226 -1.91 3.36 16.36
N GLU A 227 -1.96 2.03 16.35
CA GLU A 227 -2.35 1.23 15.16
C GLU A 227 -3.82 0.86 15.26
N ILE A 228 -4.67 1.41 14.40
CA ILE A 228 -6.14 1.19 14.44
C ILE A 228 -6.61 0.16 13.43
N GLY A 229 -7.71 -0.54 13.79
CA GLY A 229 -8.53 -1.31 12.84
C GLY A 229 -9.75 -0.49 12.42
N ILE A 230 -10.13 -0.59 11.15
CA ILE A 230 -11.22 0.23 10.57
C ILE A 230 -12.58 -0.47 10.50
N HIS A 231 -12.64 -1.73 10.94
CA HIS A 231 -13.85 -2.55 10.73
C HIS A 231 -14.84 -2.52 11.92
N GLY A 232 -14.52 -1.81 13.00
CA GLY A 232 -15.36 -1.74 14.20
C GLY A 232 -15.41 -3.05 14.99
N ILE A 233 -14.34 -3.85 14.91
CA ILE A 233 -14.17 -5.11 15.61
C ILE A 233 -12.83 -5.10 16.36
N PRO A 234 -12.72 -5.83 17.49
CA PRO A 234 -11.47 -5.95 18.22
C PRO A 234 -10.33 -6.42 17.31
N VAL A 235 -9.12 -5.92 17.54
CA VAL A 235 -7.96 -6.17 16.66
C VAL A 235 -7.00 -7.24 17.22
N ASN A 236 -7.37 -7.92 18.28
CA ASN A 236 -6.57 -8.93 18.99
C ASN A 236 -7.23 -10.31 19.07
N MET A 237 -8.26 -10.56 18.24
CA MET A 237 -8.94 -11.85 18.17
C MET A 237 -8.13 -12.91 17.42
N PRO A 238 -8.49 -14.21 17.53
CA PRO A 238 -7.89 -15.26 16.73
C PRO A 238 -8.00 -15.04 15.21
N GLY A 239 -6.99 -15.48 14.46
CA GLY A 239 -6.93 -15.27 12.99
C GLY A 239 -8.11 -15.86 12.22
N SER A 240 -8.70 -16.96 12.71
CA SER A 240 -9.89 -17.57 12.12
C SER A 240 -11.08 -16.61 12.03
N VAL A 241 -11.31 -15.80 13.06
CA VAL A 241 -12.40 -14.81 13.09
C VAL A 241 -12.26 -13.81 11.94
N TYR A 242 -11.05 -13.32 11.69
CA TYR A 242 -10.79 -12.36 10.59
C TYR A 242 -10.95 -13.05 9.23
N ASN A 243 -10.52 -14.29 9.09
CA ASN A 243 -10.72 -15.07 7.86
C ASN A 243 -12.20 -15.25 7.57
N ASP A 244 -13.00 -15.65 8.55
CA ASP A 244 -14.45 -15.84 8.40
C ASP A 244 -15.15 -14.52 8.01
N LEU A 245 -14.78 -13.42 8.66
CA LEU A 245 -15.30 -12.09 8.31
C LEU A 245 -14.91 -11.67 6.88
N SER A 246 -13.68 -11.97 6.46
CA SER A 246 -13.19 -11.61 5.12
C SER A 246 -13.88 -12.41 4.00
N MET A 247 -14.25 -13.64 4.27
CA MET A 247 -15.00 -14.50 3.35
C MET A 247 -16.52 -14.27 3.43
N GLY A 248 -17.01 -13.70 4.53
CA GLY A 248 -18.42 -13.49 4.83
C GLY A 248 -18.80 -12.00 4.92
N ALA A 249 -19.15 -11.55 6.14
CA ALA A 249 -19.81 -10.27 6.40
C ALA A 249 -19.04 -9.02 5.94
N LEU A 250 -17.73 -9.08 5.85
CA LEU A 250 -16.88 -7.98 5.40
C LEU A 250 -16.25 -8.21 4.00
N LYS A 251 -16.73 -9.24 3.27
CA LYS A 251 -16.28 -9.44 1.89
C LYS A 251 -16.61 -8.21 1.05
N SER A 252 -15.62 -7.70 0.34
CA SER A 252 -15.76 -6.48 -0.50
C SER A 252 -16.27 -5.24 0.25
N TYR A 253 -15.93 -5.09 1.52
CA TYR A 253 -16.35 -3.97 2.38
C TYR A 253 -16.10 -2.59 1.74
N HIS A 254 -15.10 -2.47 0.90
CA HIS A 254 -14.73 -1.23 0.21
C HIS A 254 -15.79 -0.72 -0.76
N SER A 255 -16.76 -1.54 -1.13
CA SER A 255 -17.90 -1.17 -1.99
C SER A 255 -19.23 -1.07 -1.25
N PHE A 256 -19.26 -1.22 0.08
CA PHE A 256 -20.50 -1.12 0.84
C PHE A 256 -21.11 0.26 0.75
N ASN A 257 -22.34 0.34 0.22
CA ASN A 257 -23.08 1.56 -0.04
C ASN A 257 -22.31 2.59 -0.89
N LEU A 258 -21.57 2.12 -1.89
CA LEU A 258 -20.77 2.99 -2.78
C LEU A 258 -21.63 4.00 -3.55
N ASP A 259 -22.90 3.72 -3.74
CA ASP A 259 -23.93 4.54 -4.38
C ASP A 259 -24.52 5.65 -3.49
N ASN A 260 -24.17 5.67 -2.18
CA ASN A 260 -24.71 6.60 -1.22
C ASN A 260 -23.64 7.16 -0.29
N ARG A 261 -23.21 8.41 -0.52
CA ARG A 261 -22.15 9.05 0.26
C ARG A 261 -22.41 9.12 1.76
N ASP A 262 -23.69 9.21 2.18
CA ASP A 262 -24.06 9.29 3.60
C ASP A 262 -23.94 7.96 4.33
N LYS A 263 -24.06 6.87 3.60
CA LYS A 263 -23.97 5.50 4.11
C LYS A 263 -22.70 4.79 3.68
N TYR A 264 -21.88 5.41 2.84
CA TYR A 264 -20.66 4.80 2.32
C TYR A 264 -19.72 4.36 3.45
N TYR A 265 -19.23 3.18 3.34
CA TYR A 265 -18.39 2.53 4.37
C TYR A 265 -17.23 3.42 4.85
N TYR A 266 -16.55 4.08 3.92
CA TYR A 266 -15.39 4.90 4.26
C TYR A 266 -15.73 6.23 4.93
N LYS A 267 -16.97 6.74 4.84
CA LYS A 267 -17.37 7.91 5.66
C LYS A 267 -17.18 7.62 7.15
N ARG A 268 -17.67 6.45 7.60
CA ARG A 268 -17.46 5.98 8.97
C ARG A 268 -15.99 5.79 9.31
N VAL A 269 -15.20 5.26 8.36
CA VAL A 269 -13.76 5.04 8.54
C VAL A 269 -13.02 6.36 8.73
N TYR A 270 -13.31 7.36 7.90
CA TYR A 270 -12.66 8.67 7.98
C TYR A 270 -12.98 9.36 9.31
N MET A 271 -14.24 9.34 9.73
CA MET A 271 -14.63 9.88 11.04
C MET A 271 -13.95 9.11 12.18
N GLY A 272 -13.84 7.80 12.07
CA GLY A 272 -13.12 6.99 13.04
C GLY A 272 -11.62 7.31 13.14
N CYS A 273 -11.00 7.68 12.03
CA CYS A 273 -9.62 8.15 12.04
C CYS A 273 -9.48 9.53 12.71
N VAL A 274 -10.42 10.47 12.47
CA VAL A 274 -10.47 11.75 13.19
C VAL A 274 -10.66 11.52 14.69
N LYS A 275 -11.59 10.66 15.09
CA LYS A 275 -11.79 10.30 16.52
C LYS A 275 -10.54 9.61 17.13
N ALA A 276 -9.72 8.93 16.31
CA ALA A 276 -8.44 8.39 16.79
C ALA A 276 -7.43 9.50 17.09
N ILE A 277 -7.47 10.60 16.36
CA ILE A 277 -6.69 11.80 16.67
C ILE A 277 -7.19 12.42 17.97
N ASP A 278 -8.50 12.63 18.12
CA ASP A 278 -9.09 13.11 19.37
C ASP A 278 -8.63 12.25 20.58
N PHE A 279 -8.62 10.92 20.41
CA PHE A 279 -8.16 10.01 21.46
C PHE A 279 -6.67 10.22 21.78
N ILE A 280 -5.80 10.41 20.80
CA ILE A 280 -4.37 10.69 21.01
C ILE A 280 -4.18 11.97 21.83
N TYR A 281 -4.98 13.00 21.58
CA TYR A 281 -4.95 14.27 22.34
C TYR A 281 -5.35 14.11 23.80
N THR A 282 -6.04 13.03 24.19
CA THR A 282 -6.34 12.74 25.60
C THR A 282 -5.19 12.10 26.37
N LEU A 283 -4.14 11.63 25.67
CA LEU A 283 -3.04 10.89 26.29
C LEU A 283 -2.11 11.84 27.05
N PRO A 284 -1.86 11.61 28.34
CA PRO A 284 -1.01 12.49 29.14
C PRO A 284 0.45 12.51 28.67
N GLU A 285 0.92 11.48 27.98
CA GLU A 285 2.29 11.38 27.43
C GLU A 285 2.45 12.09 26.08
N PHE A 286 1.38 12.57 25.45
CA PHE A 286 1.45 13.22 24.15
C PHE A 286 2.05 14.63 24.25
N ASN A 287 2.90 15.01 23.28
CA ASN A 287 3.59 16.30 23.26
C ASN A 287 3.00 17.31 22.27
N GLY A 288 1.90 16.99 21.60
CA GLY A 288 1.26 17.84 20.58
C GLY A 288 1.74 17.61 19.14
N ASN A 289 2.82 16.85 18.91
CA ASN A 289 3.32 16.56 17.57
C ASN A 289 2.73 15.24 17.05
N LEU A 290 1.85 15.31 16.05
CA LEU A 290 1.17 14.15 15.48
C LEU A 290 1.55 13.96 14.01
N ALA A 291 1.72 12.71 13.61
CA ALA A 291 1.84 12.30 12.22
C ALA A 291 0.89 11.15 11.91
N THR A 292 0.47 11.03 10.65
CA THR A 292 -0.26 9.87 10.14
C THR A 292 0.65 9.03 9.25
N PHE A 293 0.50 7.71 9.29
CA PHE A 293 1.32 6.78 8.52
C PHE A 293 0.50 5.58 8.06
N GLY A 294 0.65 5.22 6.78
CA GLY A 294 0.02 4.03 6.24
C GLY A 294 0.48 3.71 4.81
N GLY A 295 0.30 2.48 4.38
CA GLY A 295 0.59 2.02 3.02
C GLY A 295 -0.68 1.60 2.28
N SER A 296 -0.70 1.68 0.92
CA SER A 296 -1.85 1.31 0.10
C SER A 296 -3.12 2.08 0.52
N GLN A 297 -4.23 1.39 0.86
CA GLN A 297 -5.40 2.01 1.48
C GLN A 297 -5.02 2.93 2.66
N GLY A 298 -4.05 2.51 3.48
CA GLY A 298 -3.56 3.32 4.59
C GLY A 298 -2.83 4.60 4.13
N GLY A 299 -2.19 4.58 2.96
CA GLY A 299 -1.61 5.78 2.35
C GLY A 299 -2.70 6.81 2.01
N ALA A 300 -3.79 6.36 1.38
CA ALA A 300 -4.95 7.23 1.12
C ALA A 300 -5.58 7.74 2.42
N LEU A 301 -5.77 6.87 3.42
CA LEU A 301 -6.30 7.26 4.73
C LEU A 301 -5.41 8.30 5.42
N SER A 302 -4.07 8.18 5.32
CA SER A 302 -3.13 9.14 5.92
C SER A 302 -3.31 10.54 5.34
N ILE A 303 -3.45 10.65 4.01
CA ILE A 303 -3.66 11.92 3.33
C ILE A 303 -5.04 12.50 3.69
N ILE A 304 -6.08 11.68 3.64
CA ILE A 304 -7.46 12.11 3.92
C ILE A 304 -7.58 12.61 5.35
N VAL A 305 -7.02 11.88 6.32
CA VAL A 305 -7.12 12.25 7.74
C VAL A 305 -6.37 13.56 8.00
N ALA A 306 -5.16 13.72 7.45
CA ALA A 306 -4.40 14.97 7.58
C ALA A 306 -5.07 16.17 6.88
N GLY A 307 -6.01 15.94 5.95
CA GLY A 307 -6.79 16.99 5.30
C GLY A 307 -8.12 17.27 5.97
N LEU A 308 -8.61 16.35 6.81
CA LEU A 308 -9.88 16.52 7.53
C LEU A 308 -9.68 17.12 8.93
N ASP A 309 -8.55 16.86 9.54
CA ASP A 309 -8.19 17.34 10.87
C ASP A 309 -7.15 18.44 10.79
#